data_0833dd61e158663ac4e3fd2a0e98043a
#
_entry.id   0833dd61e158663ac4e3fd2a0e98043a
#
_cell.length_a   1.000
_cell.length_b   1.000
_cell.length_c   1.000
_cell.angle_alpha   90.00
_cell.angle_beta   90.00
_cell.angle_gamma   90.00
#
_symmetry.space_group_name_H-M   'P 1'
#
loop_
_entity.id
_entity.type
_entity.pdbx_description
1 polymer ?
#
loop_
_entity_poly.entity_id
_entity_poly.type
_entity_poly.pdbx_seq_one_letter_code
_entity_poly.pdbx_strand_id
1 'polypeptide(L)'
;METMIVKEKQDMTDLSWSLLRASSGTAGSFLKATSDTGPKKIYYKLSNYDVMKGVIGHECVNELIVDRLLTLLGVEHLHYQLIHADVEVDHRRMETYLCASEDFKKRGEDKVALDVLYQLERRKGEAPLEYCVRKGWGPYLYEMLVVDYLILNRDRHGANMEVLRDTKRRTLRLGQSAVDSTGCHAQTASAGGG
;
A
#
# COMPACT_ATOMS: atom_id res chain seq x y z
N MET A 1 8.65 -5.27 21.06
CA MET A 1 8.70 -5.62 19.61
C MET A 1 7.37 -6.29 19.30
N GLU A 2 6.42 -5.55 18.75
CA GLU A 2 5.10 -6.08 18.39
C GLU A 2 5.26 -7.23 17.39
N THR A 3 4.45 -8.27 17.58
CA THR A 3 4.49 -9.46 16.73
C THR A 3 3.95 -9.07 15.34
N MET A 4 4.82 -8.92 14.35
CA MET A 4 4.42 -8.60 12.97
C MET A 4 3.64 -9.73 12.29
N ILE A 5 3.60 -10.92 12.87
CA ILE A 5 2.87 -12.08 12.35
C ILE A 5 1.93 -12.60 13.44
N VAL A 6 0.64 -12.51 13.20
CA VAL A 6 -0.40 -13.13 14.02
C VAL A 6 -0.65 -14.54 13.49
N LYS A 7 -0.05 -15.53 14.17
CA LYS A 7 -0.11 -16.94 13.74
C LYS A 7 -1.41 -17.62 14.12
N GLU A 8 -2.01 -17.22 15.24
CA GLU A 8 -3.30 -17.73 15.66
C GLU A 8 -4.35 -17.26 14.68
N LYS A 9 -5.14 -18.21 14.16
CA LYS A 9 -6.15 -17.93 13.17
C LYS A 9 -7.25 -17.05 13.76
N GLN A 10 -7.51 -15.92 13.10
CA GLN A 10 -8.52 -14.94 13.48
C GLN A 10 -9.79 -15.14 12.64
N ASP A 11 -10.96 -15.00 13.23
CA ASP A 11 -12.20 -14.92 12.47
C ASP A 11 -12.40 -13.45 12.00
N MET A 12 -12.30 -13.24 10.70
CA MET A 12 -12.48 -11.96 10.03
C MET A 12 -13.53 -12.05 8.91
N THR A 13 -14.48 -12.92 9.06
CA THR A 13 -15.56 -13.13 8.08
C THR A 13 -16.55 -11.99 8.03
N ASP A 14 -16.59 -11.13 9.05
CA ASP A 14 -17.41 -9.91 9.13
C ASP A 14 -16.82 -8.70 8.36
N LEU A 15 -15.60 -8.79 7.85
CA LEU A 15 -15.00 -7.73 7.07
C LEU A 15 -15.73 -7.51 5.75
N SER A 16 -16.14 -6.27 5.52
CA SER A 16 -16.72 -5.87 4.24
C SER A 16 -15.65 -5.48 3.24
N TRP A 17 -15.47 -6.27 2.20
CA TRP A 17 -14.46 -6.05 1.18
C TRP A 17 -14.93 -5.06 0.13
N SER A 18 -14.13 -4.01 -0.09
CA SER A 18 -14.38 -3.02 -1.14
C SER A 18 -13.95 -3.56 -2.49
N LEU A 19 -14.90 -3.61 -3.42
CA LEU A 19 -14.65 -3.91 -4.83
C LEU A 19 -14.13 -2.69 -5.62
N LEU A 20 -13.92 -1.55 -4.95
CA LEU A 20 -13.42 -0.35 -5.62
C LEU A 20 -11.99 -0.59 -6.12
N ARG A 21 -11.92 -0.97 -7.37
CA ARG A 21 -10.71 -1.06 -8.19
C ARG A 21 -10.23 0.34 -8.53
N ALA A 22 -9.64 1.04 -7.57
CA ALA A 22 -9.08 2.37 -7.78
C ALA A 22 -7.58 2.28 -8.06
N SER A 23 -7.21 1.61 -9.15
CA SER A 23 -5.95 1.85 -9.83
C SER A 23 -6.13 1.53 -11.30
N SER A 24 -6.13 2.57 -12.11
CA SER A 24 -6.13 2.47 -13.56
C SER A 24 -4.88 1.72 -14.01
N GLY A 25 -5.05 0.52 -14.56
CA GLY A 25 -4.03 -0.06 -15.43
C GLY A 25 -3.40 -1.38 -15.04
N THR A 26 -3.69 -1.99 -13.89
CA THR A 26 -3.18 -3.32 -13.55
C THR A 26 -4.31 -4.34 -13.40
N ALA A 27 -4.17 -5.47 -14.08
CA ALA A 27 -5.04 -6.63 -13.98
C ALA A 27 -4.78 -7.35 -12.64
N GLY A 28 -5.29 -6.78 -11.55
CA GLY A 28 -5.18 -7.34 -10.21
C GLY A 28 -5.83 -6.39 -9.23
N SER A 29 -7.09 -6.60 -8.89
CA SER A 29 -7.75 -5.78 -7.90
C SER A 29 -7.49 -6.36 -6.51
N PHE A 30 -6.68 -5.66 -5.73
CA PHE A 30 -6.56 -5.96 -4.31
C PHE A 30 -7.86 -5.59 -3.61
N LEU A 31 -8.48 -6.56 -2.99
CA LEU A 31 -9.61 -6.30 -2.11
C LEU A 31 -9.10 -5.63 -0.84
N LYS A 32 -9.78 -4.57 -0.44
CA LYS A 32 -9.48 -3.81 0.76
C LYS A 32 -10.70 -3.79 1.67
N ALA A 33 -10.46 -3.92 2.97
CA ALA A 33 -11.45 -3.72 4.01
C ALA A 33 -10.92 -2.75 5.05
N THR A 34 -11.80 -2.19 5.87
CA THR A 34 -11.41 -1.30 6.96
C THR A 34 -12.16 -1.63 8.22
N SER A 35 -11.52 -1.43 9.37
CA SER A 35 -12.15 -1.46 10.68
C SER A 35 -11.88 -0.14 11.41
N ASP A 36 -12.95 0.44 11.95
CA ASP A 36 -12.94 1.66 12.75
C ASP A 36 -13.29 1.37 14.22
N THR A 37 -13.22 0.11 14.66
CA THR A 37 -13.62 -0.31 16.02
C THR A 37 -12.61 0.05 17.09
N GLY A 38 -11.39 0.40 16.72
CA GLY A 38 -10.29 0.77 17.61
C GLY A 38 -10.01 2.29 17.67
N PRO A 39 -8.97 2.69 18.39
CA PRO A 39 -8.54 4.09 18.48
C PRO A 39 -8.03 4.66 17.16
N LYS A 40 -7.62 3.81 16.25
CA LYS A 40 -7.18 4.12 14.90
C LYS A 40 -7.90 3.25 13.89
N LYS A 41 -8.12 3.80 12.71
CA LYS A 41 -8.62 3.04 11.57
C LYS A 41 -7.55 2.06 11.10
N ILE A 42 -7.95 0.82 10.89
CA ILE A 42 -7.09 -0.24 10.34
C ILE A 42 -7.54 -0.54 8.92
N TYR A 43 -6.58 -0.62 8.02
CA TYR A 43 -6.76 -1.07 6.65
C TYR A 43 -6.28 -2.50 6.52
N TYR A 44 -7.14 -3.34 5.95
CA TYR A 44 -6.81 -4.71 5.59
C TYR A 44 -6.71 -4.82 4.07
N LYS A 45 -5.71 -5.53 3.60
CA LYS A 45 -5.55 -5.88 2.19
C LYS A 45 -5.53 -7.39 2.06
N LEU A 46 -6.17 -7.89 1.01
CA LEU A 46 -6.09 -9.28 0.58
C LEU A 46 -5.12 -9.36 -0.59
N SER A 47 -4.31 -10.40 -0.64
CA SER A 47 -3.51 -10.69 -1.84
C SER A 47 -4.42 -10.93 -3.04
N ASN A 48 -3.85 -10.95 -4.24
CA ASN A 48 -4.60 -11.07 -5.48
C ASN A 48 -5.62 -12.20 -5.42
N TYR A 49 -6.87 -11.86 -5.71
CA TYR A 49 -8.03 -12.73 -5.58
C TYR A 49 -8.68 -12.98 -6.94
N ASP A 50 -8.87 -14.23 -7.24
CA ASP A 50 -9.64 -14.71 -8.39
C ASP A 50 -10.92 -15.38 -7.90
N VAL A 51 -12.07 -15.03 -8.50
CA VAL A 51 -13.39 -15.54 -8.08
C VAL A 51 -13.47 -17.06 -8.12
N MET A 52 -12.77 -17.69 -9.08
CA MET A 52 -12.79 -19.14 -9.26
C MET A 52 -11.76 -19.86 -8.41
N LYS A 53 -10.55 -19.28 -8.29
CA LYS A 53 -9.38 -19.92 -7.66
C LYS A 53 -9.16 -19.50 -6.21
N GLY A 54 -9.79 -18.41 -5.77
CA GLY A 54 -9.56 -17.80 -4.46
C GLY A 54 -8.32 -16.90 -4.46
N VAL A 55 -7.61 -16.84 -3.34
CA VAL A 55 -6.37 -16.05 -3.23
C VAL A 55 -5.25 -16.73 -4.01
N ILE A 56 -4.68 -16.03 -4.97
CA ILE A 56 -3.65 -16.55 -5.90
C ILE A 56 -2.30 -15.82 -5.80
N GLY A 57 -2.24 -14.73 -5.06
CA GLY A 57 -1.04 -13.90 -4.91
C GLY A 57 -0.36 -14.04 -3.55
N HIS A 58 0.82 -13.44 -3.43
CA HIS A 58 1.63 -13.40 -2.20
C HIS A 58 1.93 -11.96 -1.76
N GLU A 59 1.15 -10.99 -2.22
CA GLU A 59 1.43 -9.57 -2.00
C GLU A 59 1.44 -9.20 -0.52
N CYS A 60 0.56 -9.80 0.30
CA CYS A 60 0.57 -9.58 1.74
C CYS A 60 1.90 -10.00 2.40
N VAL A 61 2.51 -11.08 1.93
CA VAL A 61 3.83 -11.53 2.40
C VAL A 61 4.92 -10.59 1.92
N ASN A 62 4.84 -10.13 0.66
CA ASN A 62 5.80 -9.19 0.10
C ASN A 62 5.80 -7.86 0.86
N GLU A 63 4.62 -7.32 1.24
CA GLU A 63 4.50 -6.11 2.07
C GLU A 63 5.25 -6.29 3.40
N LEU A 64 5.12 -7.45 4.05
CA LEU A 64 5.83 -7.73 5.30
C LEU A 64 7.34 -7.82 5.11
N ILE A 65 7.81 -8.45 4.01
CA ILE A 65 9.24 -8.56 3.69
C ILE A 65 9.82 -7.15 3.48
N VAL A 66 9.12 -6.31 2.73
CA VAL A 66 9.53 -4.93 2.48
C VAL A 66 9.54 -4.11 3.77
N ASP A 67 8.52 -4.22 4.63
CA ASP A 67 8.48 -3.58 5.95
C ASP A 67 9.72 -3.98 6.78
N ARG A 68 10.08 -5.25 6.82
CA ARG A 68 11.29 -5.73 7.50
C ARG A 68 12.57 -5.13 6.92
N LEU A 69 12.67 -5.08 5.60
CA LEU A 69 13.82 -4.47 4.92
C LEU A 69 13.95 -3.00 5.28
N LEU A 70 12.86 -2.23 5.19
CA LEU A 70 12.86 -0.80 5.52
C LEU A 70 13.17 -0.54 6.99
N THR A 71 12.67 -1.38 7.89
CA THR A 71 13.01 -1.33 9.33
C THR A 71 14.51 -1.53 9.54
N LEU A 72 15.12 -2.52 8.87
CA LEU A 72 16.57 -2.78 8.95
C LEU A 72 17.41 -1.63 8.38
N LEU A 73 16.91 -0.98 7.34
CA LEU A 73 17.57 0.17 6.72
C LEU A 73 17.36 1.48 7.50
N GLY A 74 16.49 1.48 8.52
CA GLY A 74 16.15 2.68 9.29
C GLY A 74 15.33 3.70 8.51
N VAL A 75 14.66 3.28 7.42
CA VAL A 75 13.79 4.13 6.61
C VAL A 75 12.42 4.26 7.27
N GLU A 76 11.92 5.48 7.40
CA GLU A 76 10.57 5.72 7.93
C GLU A 76 9.52 5.25 6.91
N HIS A 77 8.65 4.33 7.31
CA HIS A 77 7.65 3.72 6.43
C HIS A 77 6.39 3.31 7.19
N LEU A 78 5.37 2.88 6.46
CA LEU A 78 4.16 2.30 7.01
C LEU A 78 4.43 0.87 7.46
N HIS A 79 4.12 0.57 8.73
CA HIS A 79 4.28 -0.77 9.27
C HIS A 79 3.09 -1.66 8.95
N TYR A 80 3.40 -2.91 8.66
CA TYR A 80 2.43 -3.94 8.33
C TYR A 80 2.45 -5.09 9.32
N GLN A 81 1.28 -5.67 9.52
CA GLN A 81 1.09 -6.90 10.26
C GLN A 81 0.49 -7.95 9.32
N LEU A 82 1.05 -9.16 9.32
CA LEU A 82 0.51 -10.31 8.60
C LEU A 82 -0.39 -11.10 9.56
N ILE A 83 -1.65 -11.27 9.18
CA ILE A 83 -2.67 -11.91 10.01
C ILE A 83 -3.16 -13.17 9.31
N HIS A 84 -3.04 -14.32 9.99
CA HIS A 84 -3.67 -15.57 9.58
C HIS A 84 -5.16 -15.50 9.90
N ALA A 85 -6.05 -15.64 8.93
CA ALA A 85 -7.47 -15.40 9.12
C ALA A 85 -8.38 -16.27 8.25
N ASP A 86 -9.58 -16.53 8.77
CA ASP A 86 -10.73 -16.92 7.97
C ASP A 86 -11.43 -15.64 7.50
N VAL A 87 -11.67 -15.53 6.20
CA VAL A 87 -12.36 -14.39 5.56
C VAL A 87 -13.52 -14.87 4.72
N GLU A 88 -14.49 -13.99 4.47
CA GLU A 88 -15.56 -14.23 3.53
C GLU A 88 -15.52 -13.19 2.42
N VAL A 89 -15.40 -13.66 1.17
CA VAL A 89 -15.41 -12.82 -0.05
C VAL A 89 -16.42 -13.44 -1.02
N ASP A 90 -17.36 -12.66 -1.52
CA ASP A 90 -18.40 -13.11 -2.45
C ASP A 90 -19.12 -14.39 -1.97
N HIS A 91 -19.49 -14.42 -0.67
CA HIS A 91 -20.13 -15.56 0.02
C HIS A 91 -19.28 -16.84 0.07
N ARG A 92 -18.00 -16.73 -0.21
CA ARG A 92 -17.06 -17.84 -0.11
C ARG A 92 -16.12 -17.62 1.06
N ARG A 93 -16.15 -18.54 2.03
CA ARG A 93 -15.21 -18.57 3.15
C ARG A 93 -13.90 -19.22 2.71
N MET A 94 -12.79 -18.63 3.15
CA MET A 94 -11.47 -19.16 2.90
C MET A 94 -10.50 -18.78 4.01
N GLU A 95 -9.54 -19.65 4.25
CA GLU A 95 -8.41 -19.42 5.13
C GLU A 95 -7.27 -18.80 4.31
N THR A 96 -6.71 -17.69 4.80
CA THR A 96 -5.65 -16.96 4.10
C THR A 96 -4.86 -16.07 5.04
N TYR A 97 -3.92 -15.31 4.49
CA TYR A 97 -3.19 -14.25 5.17
C TYR A 97 -3.63 -12.88 4.67
N LEU A 98 -3.87 -11.98 5.62
CA LEU A 98 -4.16 -10.58 5.38
C LEU A 98 -2.96 -9.72 5.75
N CYS A 99 -2.79 -8.63 5.03
CA CYS A 99 -1.90 -7.56 5.42
C CYS A 99 -2.72 -6.45 6.09
N ALA A 100 -2.36 -6.07 7.30
CA ALA A 100 -3.01 -5.00 8.06
C ALA A 100 -2.05 -3.85 8.31
N SER A 101 -2.55 -2.62 8.22
CA SER A 101 -1.80 -1.41 8.57
C SER A 101 -2.70 -0.37 9.22
N GLU A 102 -2.16 0.41 10.16
CA GLU A 102 -2.87 1.54 10.74
C GLU A 102 -2.94 2.71 9.76
N ASP A 103 -4.00 3.52 9.86
CA ASP A 103 -4.05 4.77 9.12
C ASP A 103 -2.97 5.73 9.60
N PHE A 104 -2.08 6.14 8.71
CA PHE A 104 -1.03 7.11 8.99
C PHE A 104 -1.52 8.56 9.02
N LYS A 105 -2.78 8.79 8.66
CA LYS A 105 -3.44 10.09 8.68
C LYS A 105 -3.71 10.53 10.13
N LYS A 106 -3.25 11.72 10.50
CA LYS A 106 -3.56 12.32 11.80
C LYS A 106 -4.92 13.03 11.76
N ARG A 107 -5.51 13.19 12.92
CA ARG A 107 -6.76 13.96 13.04
C ARG A 107 -6.58 15.39 12.52
N GLY A 108 -7.43 15.79 11.59
CA GLY A 108 -7.38 17.12 10.95
C GLY A 108 -6.48 17.16 9.70
N GLU A 109 -6.00 16.03 9.22
CA GLU A 109 -5.35 15.92 7.93
C GLU A 109 -6.29 15.35 6.88
N ASP A 110 -6.15 15.82 5.65
CA ASP A 110 -6.78 15.25 4.46
C ASP A 110 -5.71 14.62 3.57
N LYS A 111 -6.09 13.56 2.85
CA LYS A 111 -5.24 12.89 1.85
C LYS A 111 -5.55 13.44 0.46
N VAL A 112 -4.51 13.79 -0.27
CA VAL A 112 -4.58 14.23 -1.67
C VAL A 112 -3.54 13.46 -2.46
N ALA A 113 -3.93 12.89 -3.60
CA ALA A 113 -2.97 12.23 -4.47
C ALA A 113 -1.95 13.24 -5.01
N LEU A 114 -0.68 12.84 -5.08
CA LEU A 114 0.42 13.74 -5.51
C LEU A 114 0.22 14.25 -6.94
N ASP A 115 -0.28 13.42 -7.84
CA ASP A 115 -0.54 13.80 -9.23
C ASP A 115 -1.62 14.88 -9.34
N VAL A 116 -2.68 14.79 -8.52
CA VAL A 116 -3.73 15.83 -8.46
C VAL A 116 -3.13 17.15 -7.99
N LEU A 117 -2.35 17.11 -6.90
CA LEU A 117 -1.72 18.31 -6.36
C LEU A 117 -0.70 18.92 -7.34
N TYR A 118 0.08 18.07 -8.01
CA TYR A 118 0.99 18.47 -9.06
C TYR A 118 0.27 19.20 -10.20
N GLN A 119 -0.83 18.65 -10.71
CA GLN A 119 -1.59 19.30 -11.79
C GLN A 119 -2.14 20.67 -11.39
N LEU A 120 -2.53 20.83 -10.12
CA LEU A 120 -3.08 22.10 -9.61
C LEU A 120 -2.01 23.17 -9.37
N GLU A 121 -0.77 22.77 -9.01
CA GLU A 121 0.22 23.71 -8.48
C GLU A 121 1.52 23.80 -9.29
N ARG A 122 1.69 22.98 -10.32
CA ARG A 122 2.90 22.98 -11.15
C ARG A 122 3.09 24.31 -11.88
N ARG A 123 4.32 24.72 -12.05
CA ARG A 123 4.70 25.82 -12.91
C ARG A 123 4.71 25.37 -14.38
N LYS A 124 4.64 26.31 -15.29
CA LYS A 124 4.72 25.99 -16.73
C LYS A 124 6.06 25.30 -17.04
N GLY A 125 5.99 24.09 -17.60
CA GLY A 125 7.17 23.31 -17.98
C GLY A 125 7.86 22.56 -16.82
N GLU A 126 7.37 22.67 -15.58
CA GLU A 126 7.96 22.02 -14.42
C GLU A 126 7.69 20.50 -14.46
N ALA A 127 8.75 19.70 -14.34
CA ALA A 127 8.64 18.26 -14.26
C ALA A 127 8.16 17.80 -12.85
N PRO A 128 7.53 16.62 -12.71
CA PRO A 128 7.05 16.12 -11.41
C PRO A 128 8.12 16.08 -10.33
N LEU A 129 9.34 15.65 -10.67
CA LEU A 129 10.46 15.58 -9.74
C LEU A 129 10.88 16.99 -9.26
N GLU A 130 10.96 17.96 -10.18
CA GLU A 130 11.29 19.35 -9.87
C GLU A 130 10.25 19.97 -8.93
N TYR A 131 8.97 19.68 -9.17
CA TYR A 131 7.88 20.09 -8.29
C TYR A 131 8.08 19.54 -6.87
N CYS A 132 8.36 18.24 -6.72
CA CYS A 132 8.60 17.64 -5.41
C CYS A 132 9.82 18.24 -4.70
N VAL A 133 10.91 18.49 -5.43
CA VAL A 133 12.10 19.15 -4.89
C VAL A 133 11.77 20.56 -4.42
N ARG A 134 11.04 21.34 -5.21
CA ARG A 134 10.58 22.69 -4.85
C ARG A 134 9.68 22.70 -3.61
N LYS A 135 8.90 21.64 -3.40
CA LYS A 135 8.06 21.44 -2.20
C LYS A 135 8.87 21.01 -0.97
N GLY A 136 10.18 20.78 -1.10
CA GLY A 136 11.02 20.30 -0.03
C GLY A 136 10.93 18.78 0.23
N TRP A 137 10.30 18.03 -0.68
CA TRP A 137 10.11 16.57 -0.54
C TRP A 137 11.21 15.75 -1.22
N GLY A 138 12.22 16.42 -1.80
CA GLY A 138 13.31 15.76 -2.53
C GLY A 138 13.99 14.65 -1.76
N PRO A 139 14.50 14.88 -0.53
CA PRO A 139 15.19 13.84 0.23
C PRO A 139 14.36 12.56 0.41
N TYR A 140 13.11 12.70 0.86
CA TYR A 140 12.19 11.57 1.02
C TYR A 140 11.90 10.85 -0.31
N LEU A 141 11.69 11.62 -1.39
CA LEU A 141 11.43 11.06 -2.70
C LEU A 141 12.63 10.25 -3.23
N TYR A 142 13.85 10.75 -3.05
CA TYR A 142 15.06 10.03 -3.47
C TYR A 142 15.23 8.73 -2.69
N GLU A 143 15.04 8.75 -1.38
CA GLU A 143 15.07 7.56 -0.54
C GLU A 143 14.05 6.51 -1.01
N MET A 144 12.81 6.93 -1.25
CA MET A 144 11.75 6.08 -1.76
C MET A 144 12.08 5.48 -3.13
N LEU A 145 12.65 6.26 -4.07
CA LEU A 145 13.05 5.77 -5.38
C LEU A 145 14.19 4.74 -5.30
N VAL A 146 15.12 4.92 -4.36
CA VAL A 146 16.17 3.92 -4.09
C VAL A 146 15.56 2.63 -3.58
N VAL A 147 14.61 2.72 -2.63
CA VAL A 147 13.90 1.55 -2.13
C VAL A 147 13.12 0.86 -3.24
N ASP A 148 12.35 1.60 -4.04
CA ASP A 148 11.61 1.06 -5.18
C ASP A 148 12.53 0.31 -6.15
N TYR A 149 13.72 0.83 -6.41
CA TYR A 149 14.72 0.15 -7.23
C TYR A 149 15.19 -1.17 -6.59
N LEU A 150 15.50 -1.16 -5.29
CA LEU A 150 15.97 -2.35 -4.56
C LEU A 150 14.93 -3.48 -4.52
N ILE A 151 13.64 -3.14 -4.40
CA ILE A 151 12.56 -4.13 -4.33
C ILE A 151 11.90 -4.39 -5.69
N LEU A 152 12.43 -3.79 -6.77
CA LEU A 152 11.90 -3.88 -8.13
C LEU A 152 10.43 -3.41 -8.25
N ASN A 153 10.05 -2.41 -7.45
CA ASN A 153 8.72 -1.81 -7.55
C ASN A 153 8.61 -1.01 -8.87
N ARG A 154 7.71 -1.44 -9.74
CA ARG A 154 7.48 -0.82 -11.06
C ARG A 154 6.23 0.04 -11.13
N ASP A 155 5.46 0.10 -10.04
CA ASP A 155 4.15 0.77 -10.00
C ASP A 155 4.18 2.11 -9.25
N ARG A 156 5.36 2.72 -9.09
CA ARG A 156 5.47 4.03 -8.45
C ARG A 156 5.07 5.14 -9.41
N HIS A 157 3.88 5.70 -9.16
CA HIS A 157 3.38 6.88 -9.88
C HIS A 157 2.65 7.83 -8.92
N GLY A 158 2.38 9.08 -9.37
CA GLY A 158 1.83 10.12 -8.49
C GLY A 158 0.45 9.82 -7.92
N ALA A 159 -0.35 8.96 -8.57
CA ALA A 159 -1.68 8.61 -8.08
C ALA A 159 -1.65 7.62 -6.89
N ASN A 160 -0.55 6.87 -6.70
CA ASN A 160 -0.38 6.00 -5.52
C ASN A 160 0.56 6.58 -4.46
N MET A 161 0.86 7.88 -4.59
CA MET A 161 1.58 8.68 -3.59
C MET A 161 0.62 9.68 -2.95
N GLU A 162 0.50 9.66 -1.64
CA GLU A 162 -0.41 10.53 -0.92
C GLU A 162 0.34 11.71 -0.27
N VAL A 163 -0.21 12.89 -0.43
CA VAL A 163 0.19 14.09 0.29
C VAL A 163 -0.84 14.36 1.38
N LEU A 164 -0.39 14.51 2.61
CA LEU A 164 -1.21 14.86 3.75
C LEU A 164 -1.24 16.37 3.92
N ARG A 165 -2.44 16.90 3.93
CA ARG A 165 -2.72 18.33 4.12
C ARG A 165 -3.33 18.54 5.48
N ASP A 166 -2.61 19.24 6.37
CA ASP A 166 -3.20 19.75 7.62
C ASP A 166 -4.15 20.90 7.27
N THR A 167 -5.44 20.71 7.56
CA THR A 167 -6.50 21.67 7.22
C THR A 167 -6.45 22.93 8.06
N LYS A 168 -5.86 22.88 9.28
CA LYS A 168 -5.74 24.03 10.17
C LYS A 168 -4.46 24.83 9.91
N ARG A 169 -3.33 24.13 9.80
CA ARG A 169 -2.00 24.75 9.62
C ARG A 169 -1.69 25.06 8.16
N ARG A 170 -2.48 24.55 7.22
CA ARG A 170 -2.23 24.64 5.76
C ARG A 170 -0.86 24.11 5.35
N THR A 171 -0.29 23.21 6.13
CA THR A 171 0.97 22.54 5.82
C THR A 171 0.74 21.27 5.03
N LEU A 172 1.71 20.95 4.17
CA LEU A 172 1.71 19.73 3.35
C LEU A 172 2.90 18.87 3.76
N ARG A 173 2.69 17.57 3.87
CA ARG A 173 3.77 16.58 4.01
C ARG A 173 3.49 15.40 3.11
N LEU A 174 4.53 14.80 2.56
CA LEU A 174 4.37 13.49 1.91
C LEU A 174 3.93 12.47 2.97
N GLY A 175 2.90 11.71 2.64
CA GLY A 175 2.48 10.60 3.48
C GLY A 175 3.55 9.52 3.50
N GLN A 176 3.58 8.74 4.58
CA GLN A 176 4.36 7.52 4.60
C GLN A 176 3.83 6.62 3.48
N SER A 177 4.63 6.47 2.43
CA SER A 177 4.21 5.63 1.31
C SER A 177 4.07 4.20 1.81
N ALA A 178 2.89 3.63 1.63
CA ALA A 178 2.84 2.19 1.47
C ALA A 178 3.74 1.89 0.28
N VAL A 179 4.79 1.13 0.50
CA VAL A 179 5.51 0.53 -0.61
C VAL A 179 4.55 -0.50 -1.16
N ASP A 180 3.84 -0.13 -2.21
CA ASP A 180 2.90 -1.05 -2.84
C ASP A 180 3.75 -2.06 -3.62
N SER A 181 4.03 -3.21 -2.99
CA SER A 181 4.82 -4.30 -3.56
C SER A 181 4.10 -5.02 -4.73
N THR A 182 3.01 -4.43 -5.20
CA THR A 182 2.16 -5.00 -6.26
C THR A 182 2.88 -5.16 -7.60
N GLY A 183 4.01 -4.49 -7.80
CA GLY A 183 4.83 -4.65 -9.01
C GLY A 183 5.77 -5.86 -8.99
N CYS A 184 5.89 -6.57 -7.89
CA CYS A 184 6.76 -7.74 -7.78
C CYS A 184 6.06 -9.02 -8.28
N HIS A 185 5.71 -9.05 -9.58
CA HIS A 185 5.33 -10.30 -10.24
C HIS A 185 6.59 -11.15 -10.42
N ALA A 186 6.70 -12.22 -9.63
CA ALA A 186 7.56 -13.32 -10.00
C ALA A 186 7.04 -13.85 -11.36
N GLN A 187 7.73 -13.52 -12.43
CA GLN A 187 7.58 -14.25 -13.68
C GLN A 187 8.01 -15.68 -13.39
N THR A 188 7.07 -16.57 -13.16
CA THR A 188 7.31 -18.00 -13.34
C THR A 188 7.64 -18.16 -14.80
N ALA A 189 8.93 -18.32 -15.08
CA ALA A 189 9.38 -18.76 -16.38
C ALA A 189 8.68 -20.11 -16.66
N SER A 190 7.69 -20.09 -17.55
CA SER A 190 7.18 -21.31 -18.15
C SER A 190 8.34 -21.87 -18.97
N ALA A 191 9.01 -22.87 -18.43
CA ALA A 191 9.87 -23.73 -19.22
C ALA A 191 8.97 -24.40 -20.25
N GLY A 192 8.91 -23.85 -21.46
CA GLY A 192 8.35 -24.47 -22.62
C GLY A 192 9.27 -25.63 -22.97
N GLY A 193 8.85 -26.85 -22.60
CA GLY A 193 9.39 -28.07 -23.20
C GLY A 193 8.86 -28.18 -24.63
N GLY A 194 9.80 -28.15 -25.58
CA GLY A 194 9.58 -28.53 -26.95
C GLY A 194 9.55 -30.02 -27.11
#